data_35ad4e3d4da79836b8cf551dbd41b0b1
#
_entry.id   35ad4e3d4da79836b8cf551dbd41b0b1
#
_cell.length_a   1.000
_cell.length_b   1.000
_cell.length_c   1.000
_cell.angle_alpha   90.00
_cell.angle_beta   90.00
_cell.angle_gamma   90.00
#
_symmetry.space_group_name_H-M   'P 1'
#
loop_
_entity.id
_entity.type
_entity.pdbx_description
1 polymer ?
#
loop_
_entity_poly.entity_id
_entity_poly.type
_entity_poly.pdbx_seq_one_letter_code
_entity_poly.pdbx_strand_id
1 'polypeptide(L)'
;FKQKTAYEIKECDWSSDVCSSDLNRNAGIHKPSDLVGRRIGMNSYGPAAHYWMRGLLEEDFGVPHRSVTYVLERREDIMPAVWPEDLKAEYLPKGMDVEKMLLAGEIDAIFSPGVMKEVAEGDPRVGHLWDNYKEVEKDYFRRTGFFPIMHITTLPRELVAKHPWVVESLTQAFEEAKQIAFQRIANPRIVPLAWFRTQWEEERHLLGRDPWEYGLSDVNKRNYETLSRYVHEQGMTSRQMPLEALFAKESFEIPLPLPLRHPVQYDF
;
A
#
# COMPACT_ATOMS: atom_id res chain seq x y z
N PHE A 1 -26.05 -18.62 -1.65
CA PHE A 1 -24.85 -17.85 -2.05
C PHE A 1 -25.29 -16.43 -2.30
N LYS A 2 -25.03 -15.49 -1.36
CA LYS A 2 -25.20 -14.05 -1.60
C LYS A 2 -23.92 -13.57 -2.27
N GLN A 3 -24.01 -13.27 -3.55
CA GLN A 3 -23.02 -12.47 -4.26
C GLN A 3 -22.92 -11.11 -3.55
N LYS A 4 -21.77 -10.80 -2.98
CA LYS A 4 -21.46 -9.41 -2.59
C LYS A 4 -21.19 -8.64 -3.89
N THR A 5 -22.15 -7.83 -4.26
CA THR A 5 -22.04 -6.86 -5.35
C THR A 5 -21.14 -5.71 -4.92
N ALA A 6 -20.30 -5.28 -5.84
CA ALA A 6 -19.52 -4.04 -5.87
C ALA A 6 -18.71 -3.77 -4.57
N TYR A 7 -17.44 -3.99 -4.64
CA TYR A 7 -16.50 -3.40 -3.71
C TYR A 7 -16.56 -1.87 -3.89
N GLU A 8 -16.96 -1.18 -2.84
CA GLU A 8 -16.61 0.22 -2.70
C GLU A 8 -15.09 0.30 -2.83
N ILE A 9 -14.63 0.98 -3.86
CA ILE A 9 -13.23 1.42 -3.96
C ILE A 9 -13.09 2.45 -2.84
N LYS A 10 -12.67 2.01 -1.66
CA LYS A 10 -12.18 2.94 -0.66
C LYS A 10 -10.90 3.50 -1.22
N GLU A 11 -10.94 4.78 -1.51
CA GLU A 11 -9.77 5.57 -1.85
C GLU A 11 -8.74 5.36 -0.74
N CYS A 12 -7.73 4.56 -1.01
CA CYS A 12 -6.54 4.57 -0.18
C CYS A 12 -5.72 5.75 -0.65
N ASP A 13 -5.78 6.80 0.14
CA ASP A 13 -4.91 7.95 -0.03
C ASP A 13 -3.47 7.49 0.20
N TRP A 14 -2.63 7.63 -0.82
CA TRP A 14 -1.21 7.27 -0.77
C TRP A 14 -0.37 8.32 -0.06
N SER A 15 -0.97 9.44 0.30
CA SER A 15 -0.28 10.48 1.02
C SER A 15 0.05 10.01 2.44
N SER A 16 1.28 9.72 2.71
CA SER A 16 1.84 9.45 4.04
C SER A 16 1.47 8.14 4.75
N ASP A 17 0.47 7.38 4.29
CA ASP A 17 -0.10 6.30 5.08
C ASP A 17 0.56 4.93 4.89
N VAL A 18 1.42 4.77 3.90
CA VAL A 18 2.14 3.49 3.67
C VAL A 18 3.25 3.30 4.68
N CYS A 19 3.76 4.38 5.23
CA CYS A 19 4.82 4.39 6.22
C CYS A 19 4.37 4.85 7.61
N SER A 20 3.08 5.02 7.89
CA SER A 20 2.63 5.36 9.23
C SER A 20 2.76 4.17 10.18
N SER A 21 4.00 3.90 10.55
CA SER A 21 4.31 3.16 11.76
C SER A 21 4.23 4.13 12.91
N ASP A 22 3.09 4.14 13.59
CA ASP A 22 2.92 4.98 14.76
C ASP A 22 3.54 4.28 15.96
N LEU A 23 4.28 5.02 16.76
CA LEU A 23 5.03 4.52 17.90
C LEU A 23 4.50 5.09 19.20
N ASN A 24 4.55 4.28 20.26
CA ASN A 24 4.58 4.82 21.61
C ASN A 24 5.96 5.43 21.87
N ARG A 25 6.04 6.74 22.06
CA ARG A 25 7.31 7.44 22.25
C ARG A 25 8.07 7.02 23.52
N ASN A 26 7.39 6.37 24.46
CA ASN A 26 8.02 5.82 25.67
C ASN A 26 8.57 4.39 25.45
N ALA A 27 8.34 3.78 24.29
CA ALA A 27 8.83 2.42 23.99
C ALA A 27 10.35 2.35 23.74
N GLY A 28 11.05 3.50 23.67
CA GLY A 28 12.50 3.56 23.43
C GLY A 28 12.89 3.13 22.01
N ILE A 29 12.01 3.35 21.03
CA ILE A 29 12.26 3.10 19.62
C ILE A 29 12.69 4.42 18.98
N HIS A 30 13.93 4.46 18.47
CA HIS A 30 14.53 5.65 17.86
C HIS A 30 14.90 5.43 16.39
N LYS A 31 14.94 4.17 15.95
CA LYS A 31 15.25 3.75 14.59
C LYS A 31 14.55 2.43 14.27
N PRO A 32 14.35 2.09 13.00
CA PRO A 32 13.65 0.86 12.62
C PRO A 32 14.20 -0.42 13.26
N SER A 33 15.52 -0.57 13.39
CA SER A 33 16.12 -1.77 14.00
C SER A 33 15.73 -1.99 15.46
N ASP A 34 15.23 -0.97 16.15
CA ASP A 34 14.75 -1.10 17.53
C ASP A 34 13.38 -1.80 17.62
N LEU A 35 12.74 -2.06 16.47
CA LEU A 35 11.50 -2.85 16.39
C LEU A 35 11.74 -4.35 16.60
N VAL A 36 12.97 -4.84 16.51
CA VAL A 36 13.28 -6.25 16.76
C VAL A 36 12.87 -6.65 18.20
N GLY A 37 12.06 -7.71 18.29
CA GLY A 37 11.52 -8.19 19.56
C GLY A 37 10.31 -7.43 20.10
N ARG A 38 9.83 -6.41 19.38
CA ARG A 38 8.72 -5.56 19.81
C ARG A 38 7.35 -6.15 19.45
N ARG A 39 6.31 -5.57 20.05
CA ARG A 39 4.90 -5.89 19.79
C ARG A 39 4.30 -4.84 18.89
N ILE A 40 3.82 -5.26 17.72
CA ILE A 40 3.28 -4.37 16.68
C ILE A 40 1.79 -4.68 16.48
N GLY A 41 0.95 -3.69 16.73
CA GLY A 41 -0.49 -3.77 16.51
C GLY A 41 -0.83 -3.62 15.03
N MET A 42 -1.82 -4.38 14.57
CA MET A 42 -2.34 -4.32 13.20
C MET A 42 -3.82 -4.69 13.20
N ASN A 43 -4.58 -4.16 12.25
CA ASN A 43 -5.96 -4.60 12.08
C ASN A 43 -6.04 -6.08 11.66
N SER A 44 -5.19 -6.50 10.72
CA SER A 44 -5.00 -7.89 10.28
C SER A 44 -3.64 -8.04 9.60
N TYR A 45 -3.18 -9.27 9.37
CA TYR A 45 -1.85 -9.52 8.83
C TYR A 45 -1.73 -9.30 7.32
N GLY A 46 -2.81 -9.55 6.57
CA GLY A 46 -2.83 -9.70 5.11
C GLY A 46 -3.10 -8.48 4.20
N PRO A 47 -3.28 -7.23 4.67
CA PRO A 47 -3.35 -6.08 3.76
C PRO A 47 -2.05 -5.85 2.98
N ALA A 48 -2.16 -5.39 1.72
CA ALA A 48 -1.01 -5.15 0.85
C ALA A 48 0.00 -4.18 1.47
N ALA A 49 -0.46 -3.10 2.11
CA ALA A 49 0.39 -2.14 2.80
C ALA A 49 1.29 -2.80 3.86
N HIS A 50 0.77 -3.81 4.56
CA HIS A 50 1.52 -4.52 5.58
C HIS A 50 2.62 -5.43 5.00
N TYR A 51 2.39 -6.04 3.81
CA TYR A 51 3.44 -6.78 3.11
C TYR A 51 4.57 -5.88 2.67
N TRP A 52 4.23 -4.72 2.11
CA TRP A 52 5.21 -3.72 1.71
C TRP A 52 6.01 -3.20 2.91
N MET A 53 5.32 -2.85 4.00
CA MET A 53 5.97 -2.35 5.22
C MET A 53 6.95 -3.37 5.78
N ARG A 54 6.54 -4.63 5.94
CA ARG A 54 7.42 -5.68 6.46
C ARG A 54 8.59 -5.97 5.54
N GLY A 55 8.33 -6.04 4.22
CA GLY A 55 9.40 -6.25 3.23
C GLY A 55 10.42 -5.12 3.23
N LEU A 56 9.96 -3.88 3.24
CA LEU A 56 10.81 -2.69 3.30
C LEU A 56 11.63 -2.65 4.62
N LEU A 57 11.01 -2.92 5.75
CA LEU A 57 11.72 -2.95 7.04
C LEU A 57 12.79 -4.04 7.06
N GLU A 58 12.54 -5.19 6.45
CA GLU A 58 13.51 -6.28 6.39
C GLU A 58 14.66 -5.96 5.44
N GLU A 59 14.37 -5.52 4.21
CA GLU A 59 15.38 -5.29 3.17
C GLU A 59 16.22 -4.02 3.40
N ASP A 60 15.58 -2.92 3.77
CA ASP A 60 16.27 -1.64 3.88
C ASP A 60 16.77 -1.33 5.31
N PHE A 61 16.14 -1.91 6.32
CA PHE A 61 16.43 -1.56 7.72
C PHE A 61 16.84 -2.76 8.60
N GLY A 62 16.91 -3.96 8.02
CA GLY A 62 17.40 -5.16 8.73
C GLY A 62 16.49 -5.59 9.88
N VAL A 63 15.18 -5.39 9.76
CA VAL A 63 14.17 -5.84 10.72
C VAL A 63 13.45 -7.07 10.17
N PRO A 64 13.89 -8.30 10.49
CA PRO A 64 13.22 -9.49 9.97
C PRO A 64 11.76 -9.53 10.43
N HIS A 65 10.82 -9.77 9.51
CA HIS A 65 9.38 -9.77 9.82
C HIS A 65 9.00 -10.81 10.91
N ARG A 66 9.82 -11.86 11.12
CA ARG A 66 9.64 -12.88 12.16
C ARG A 66 10.26 -12.52 13.50
N SER A 67 10.98 -11.39 13.57
CA SER A 67 11.61 -10.91 14.79
C SER A 67 10.67 -10.14 15.72
N VAL A 68 9.47 -9.81 15.25
CA VAL A 68 8.45 -9.04 15.99
C VAL A 68 7.25 -9.91 16.34
N THR A 69 6.44 -9.48 17.31
CA THR A 69 5.17 -10.11 17.65
C THR A 69 4.02 -9.25 17.10
N TYR A 70 3.19 -9.81 16.23
CA TYR A 70 2.03 -9.11 15.67
C TYR A 70 0.81 -9.28 16.55
N VAL A 71 0.17 -8.17 16.91
CA VAL A 71 -1.04 -8.13 17.72
C VAL A 71 -2.19 -7.72 16.80
N LEU A 72 -3.08 -8.67 16.47
CA LEU A 72 -4.07 -8.57 15.41
C LEU A 72 -5.47 -8.36 15.97
N GLU A 73 -6.20 -7.36 15.47
CA GLU A 73 -7.58 -7.08 15.89
C GLU A 73 -8.56 -8.12 15.35
N ARG A 74 -8.32 -8.61 14.13
CA ARG A 74 -9.22 -9.55 13.47
C ARG A 74 -8.45 -10.63 12.72
N ARG A 75 -9.15 -11.73 12.47
CA ARG A 75 -8.66 -12.80 11.59
C ARG A 75 -8.68 -12.35 10.14
N GLU A 76 -7.82 -12.96 9.34
CA GLU A 76 -7.83 -12.79 7.89
C GLU A 76 -9.16 -13.27 7.30
N ASP A 77 -9.66 -12.55 6.29
CA ASP A 77 -10.81 -12.98 5.50
C ASP A 77 -10.46 -14.20 4.63
N ILE A 78 -9.20 -14.25 4.17
CA ILE A 78 -8.61 -15.38 3.43
C ILE A 78 -7.44 -15.87 4.27
N MET A 79 -7.64 -17.01 4.94
CA MET A 79 -6.59 -17.63 5.72
C MET A 79 -5.55 -18.27 4.81
N PRO A 80 -4.25 -18.12 5.10
CA PRO A 80 -3.24 -18.93 4.46
C PRO A 80 -3.49 -20.42 4.77
N ALA A 81 -3.09 -21.27 3.85
CA ALA A 81 -3.23 -22.73 4.04
C ALA A 81 -2.48 -23.21 5.29
N VAL A 82 -1.36 -22.57 5.59
CA VAL A 82 -0.53 -22.83 6.79
C VAL A 82 0.14 -21.53 7.21
N TRP A 83 -0.07 -21.12 8.47
CA TRP A 83 0.75 -20.07 9.08
C TRP A 83 2.18 -20.59 9.27
N PRO A 84 3.22 -19.77 9.01
CA PRO A 84 4.58 -20.14 9.39
C PRO A 84 4.66 -20.42 10.88
N GLU A 85 5.25 -21.58 11.28
CA GLU A 85 5.34 -21.99 12.67
C GLU A 85 6.10 -20.99 13.57
N ASP A 86 7.02 -20.25 12.98
CA ASP A 86 7.86 -19.26 13.65
C ASP A 86 7.27 -17.82 13.62
N LEU A 87 6.10 -17.63 13.02
CA LEU A 87 5.40 -16.36 13.03
C LEU A 87 4.71 -16.14 14.37
N LYS A 88 5.13 -15.10 15.09
CA LYS A 88 4.55 -14.71 16.38
C LYS A 88 3.35 -13.80 16.11
N ALA A 89 2.14 -14.34 16.20
CA ALA A 89 0.89 -13.59 16.04
C ALA A 89 -0.08 -13.91 17.18
N GLU A 90 -0.67 -12.86 17.75
CA GLU A 90 -1.66 -12.92 18.80
C GLU A 90 -2.93 -12.22 18.33
N TYR A 91 -4.10 -12.81 18.60
CA TYR A 91 -5.38 -12.16 18.30
C TYR A 91 -5.93 -11.48 19.54
N LEU A 92 -6.35 -10.23 19.38
CA LEU A 92 -7.00 -9.51 20.46
C LEU A 92 -8.37 -10.12 20.80
N PRO A 93 -8.75 -10.08 22.07
CA PRO A 93 -10.12 -10.32 22.47
C PRO A 93 -11.07 -9.37 21.73
N LYS A 94 -12.27 -9.86 21.38
CA LYS A 94 -13.28 -9.07 20.70
C LYS A 94 -13.58 -7.76 21.45
N GLY A 95 -13.48 -6.64 20.77
CA GLY A 95 -13.73 -5.30 21.34
C GLY A 95 -12.51 -4.59 21.89
N MET A 96 -11.33 -5.23 21.86
CA MET A 96 -10.06 -4.54 22.07
C MET A 96 -9.65 -3.78 20.81
N ASP A 97 -8.79 -2.78 21.00
CA ASP A 97 -8.42 -1.78 20.01
C ASP A 97 -6.92 -1.52 20.12
N VAL A 98 -6.19 -1.69 19.01
CA VAL A 98 -4.73 -1.54 18.99
C VAL A 98 -4.29 -0.09 19.28
N GLU A 99 -5.08 0.91 18.91
CA GLU A 99 -4.75 2.32 19.18
C GLU A 99 -4.76 2.60 20.69
N LYS A 100 -5.76 2.08 21.42
CA LYS A 100 -5.80 2.20 22.89
C LYS A 100 -4.67 1.46 23.56
N MET A 101 -4.29 0.28 23.05
CA MET A 101 -3.16 -0.46 23.56
C MET A 101 -1.83 0.27 23.35
N LEU A 102 -1.66 0.95 22.21
CA LEU A 102 -0.49 1.79 21.96
C LEU A 102 -0.41 2.93 22.98
N LEU A 103 -1.51 3.64 23.18
CA LEU A 103 -1.60 4.74 24.17
C LEU A 103 -1.35 4.28 25.60
N ALA A 104 -1.76 3.05 25.94
CA ALA A 104 -1.53 2.42 27.25
C ALA A 104 -0.11 1.85 27.40
N GLY A 105 0.68 1.75 26.31
CA GLY A 105 2.02 1.15 26.33
C GLY A 105 2.01 -0.37 26.39
N GLU A 106 0.89 -1.01 26.05
CA GLU A 106 0.76 -2.48 26.00
C GLU A 106 1.34 -3.06 24.70
N ILE A 107 1.43 -2.24 23.65
CA ILE A 107 2.17 -2.50 22.42
C ILE A 107 3.11 -1.34 22.11
N ASP A 108 4.14 -1.59 21.32
CA ASP A 108 5.22 -0.64 21.06
C ASP A 108 4.97 0.22 19.82
N ALA A 109 4.30 -0.35 18.81
CA ALA A 109 4.02 0.29 17.52
C ALA A 109 2.70 -0.20 16.93
N ILE A 110 2.19 0.55 15.95
CA ILE A 110 1.07 0.15 15.09
C ILE A 110 1.49 0.28 13.62
N PHE A 111 1.15 -0.71 12.80
CA PHE A 111 1.12 -0.57 11.35
C PHE A 111 -0.34 -0.41 10.93
N SER A 112 -0.71 0.79 10.51
CA SER A 112 -2.06 1.13 10.10
C SER A 112 -2.07 1.80 8.73
N PRO A 113 -3.04 1.51 7.86
CA PRO A 113 -3.25 2.29 6.64
C PRO A 113 -3.94 3.64 6.91
N GLY A 114 -4.27 3.97 8.15
CA GLY A 114 -4.89 5.22 8.55
C GLY A 114 -4.04 5.97 9.58
N VAL A 115 -4.19 7.27 9.63
CA VAL A 115 -3.50 8.12 10.63
C VAL A 115 -4.31 8.10 11.92
N MET A 116 -3.66 7.76 13.03
CA MET A 116 -4.27 7.88 14.36
C MET A 116 -4.65 9.33 14.64
N LYS A 117 -5.81 9.52 15.26
CA LYS A 117 -6.27 10.85 15.66
C LYS A 117 -5.25 11.56 16.55
N GLU A 118 -4.68 10.85 17.51
CA GLU A 118 -3.70 11.38 18.46
C GLU A 118 -2.42 11.83 17.75
N VAL A 119 -1.98 11.12 16.72
CA VAL A 119 -0.83 11.55 15.89
C VAL A 119 -1.18 12.81 15.11
N ALA A 120 -2.35 12.85 14.47
CA ALA A 120 -2.81 14.01 13.72
C ALA A 120 -2.99 15.27 14.60
N GLU A 121 -3.38 15.08 15.88
CA GLU A 121 -3.54 16.16 16.86
C GLU A 121 -2.23 16.52 17.57
N GLY A 122 -1.13 15.82 17.33
CA GLY A 122 0.18 16.08 17.93
C GLY A 122 0.30 15.64 19.38
N ASP A 123 -0.38 14.58 19.80
CA ASP A 123 -0.26 14.02 21.14
C ASP A 123 1.20 13.59 21.39
N PRO A 124 1.87 14.09 22.44
CA PRO A 124 3.28 13.79 22.70
C PRO A 124 3.57 12.32 23.06
N ARG A 125 2.57 11.51 23.34
CA ARG A 125 2.72 10.09 23.67
C ARG A 125 3.01 9.22 22.46
N VAL A 126 2.61 9.68 21.29
CA VAL A 126 2.71 8.94 20.02
C VAL A 126 3.45 9.75 18.96
N GLY A 127 3.89 9.09 17.91
CA GLY A 127 4.56 9.72 16.79
C GLY A 127 4.98 8.70 15.74
N HIS A 128 5.49 9.17 14.62
CA HIS A 128 5.94 8.30 13.54
C HIS A 128 7.29 7.64 13.84
N LEU A 129 7.52 6.48 13.24
CA LEU A 129 8.82 5.80 13.26
C LEU A 129 9.91 6.67 12.62
N TRP A 130 9.55 7.42 11.58
CA TRP A 130 10.41 8.41 10.94
C TRP A 130 9.77 9.80 11.03
N ASP A 131 10.39 10.71 11.74
CA ASP A 131 9.95 12.12 11.76
C ASP A 131 10.06 12.76 10.36
N ASN A 132 10.94 12.22 9.50
CA ASN A 132 11.18 12.67 8.12
C ASN A 132 10.69 11.64 7.08
N TYR A 133 9.57 10.96 7.32
CA TYR A 133 9.06 9.87 6.47
C TYR A 133 9.01 10.25 4.98
N LYS A 134 8.64 11.47 4.63
CA LYS A 134 8.61 11.96 3.24
C LYS A 134 9.98 11.80 2.54
N GLU A 135 11.09 12.08 3.21
CA GLU A 135 12.42 11.90 2.62
C GLU A 135 12.82 10.43 2.53
N VAL A 136 12.39 9.60 3.48
CA VAL A 136 12.60 8.13 3.43
C VAL A 136 11.86 7.54 2.23
N GLU A 137 10.62 7.93 1.98
CA GLU A 137 9.82 7.50 0.84
C GLU A 137 10.43 7.97 -0.49
N LYS A 138 10.87 9.22 -0.57
CA LYS A 138 11.56 9.77 -1.75
C LYS A 138 12.86 9.00 -2.05
N ASP A 139 13.62 8.65 -1.00
CA ASP A 139 14.83 7.86 -1.17
C ASP A 139 14.51 6.45 -1.67
N TYR A 140 13.50 5.80 -1.09
CA TYR A 140 13.00 4.52 -1.57
C TYR A 140 12.63 4.56 -3.05
N PHE A 141 11.84 5.57 -3.45
CA PHE A 141 11.45 5.74 -4.85
C PHE A 141 12.66 5.97 -5.76
N ARG A 142 13.62 6.82 -5.37
CA ARG A 142 14.83 7.07 -6.17
C ARG A 142 15.66 5.80 -6.41
N ARG A 143 15.72 4.90 -5.42
CA ARG A 143 16.48 3.65 -5.50
C ARG A 143 15.76 2.56 -6.28
N THR A 144 14.46 2.44 -6.13
CA THR A 144 13.68 1.33 -6.66
C THR A 144 12.90 1.68 -7.92
N GLY A 145 12.50 2.94 -8.06
CA GLY A 145 11.51 3.39 -9.03
C GLY A 145 10.10 2.92 -8.69
N PHE A 146 9.90 2.31 -7.52
CA PHE A 146 8.62 1.76 -7.13
C PHE A 146 7.74 2.79 -6.45
N PHE A 147 6.49 2.81 -6.90
CA PHE A 147 5.38 3.32 -6.15
C PHE A 147 4.56 2.09 -5.75
N PRO A 148 4.64 1.60 -4.51
CA PRO A 148 4.12 0.30 -4.12
C PRO A 148 2.65 0.10 -4.49
N ILE A 149 2.32 -0.97 -5.20
CA ILE A 149 0.98 -1.25 -5.68
C ILE A 149 0.14 -1.85 -4.55
N MET A 150 -1.01 -1.21 -4.24
CA MET A 150 -1.90 -1.65 -3.16
C MET A 150 -3.09 -2.46 -3.64
N HIS A 151 -3.62 -2.12 -4.82
CA HIS A 151 -4.85 -2.71 -5.33
C HIS A 151 -4.71 -3.12 -6.79
N ILE A 152 -5.42 -4.18 -7.14
CA ILE A 152 -5.60 -4.63 -8.52
C ILE A 152 -7.09 -4.82 -8.80
N THR A 153 -7.50 -4.54 -10.03
CA THR A 153 -8.84 -4.83 -10.48
C THR A 153 -8.96 -6.30 -10.86
N THR A 154 -9.96 -6.99 -10.32
CA THR A 154 -10.23 -8.39 -10.63
C THR A 154 -11.50 -8.55 -11.44
N LEU A 155 -11.48 -9.48 -12.39
CA LEU A 155 -12.61 -9.84 -13.24
C LEU A 155 -12.91 -11.34 -13.12
N PRO A 156 -14.19 -11.74 -13.22
CA PRO A 156 -14.52 -13.17 -13.33
C PRO A 156 -13.86 -13.78 -14.57
N ARG A 157 -13.26 -14.96 -14.44
CA ARG A 157 -12.59 -15.65 -15.55
C ARG A 157 -13.51 -15.90 -16.73
N GLU A 158 -14.78 -16.28 -16.46
CA GLU A 158 -15.79 -16.52 -17.48
C GLU A 158 -16.10 -15.26 -18.28
N LEU A 159 -16.08 -14.08 -17.65
CA LEU A 159 -16.27 -12.80 -18.33
C LEU A 159 -15.13 -12.54 -19.31
N VAL A 160 -13.89 -12.69 -18.86
CA VAL A 160 -12.70 -12.48 -19.69
C VAL A 160 -12.65 -13.49 -20.83
N ALA A 161 -12.92 -14.77 -20.55
CA ALA A 161 -12.94 -15.82 -21.56
C ALA A 161 -13.98 -15.56 -22.65
N LYS A 162 -15.15 -15.00 -22.31
CA LYS A 162 -16.22 -14.68 -23.24
C LYS A 162 -16.01 -13.36 -23.96
N HIS A 163 -15.36 -12.41 -23.29
CA HIS A 163 -15.20 -11.04 -23.75
C HIS A 163 -13.76 -10.54 -23.49
N PRO A 164 -12.73 -11.07 -24.17
CA PRO A 164 -11.32 -10.73 -23.90
C PRO A 164 -11.03 -9.22 -23.99
N TRP A 165 -11.74 -8.52 -24.88
CA TRP A 165 -11.63 -7.08 -25.08
C TRP A 165 -11.94 -6.23 -23.82
N VAL A 166 -12.63 -6.83 -22.82
CA VAL A 166 -13.00 -6.10 -21.59
C VAL A 166 -11.78 -5.67 -20.79
N VAL A 167 -10.69 -6.43 -20.86
CA VAL A 167 -9.45 -6.12 -20.12
C VAL A 167 -8.85 -4.81 -20.60
N GLU A 168 -8.66 -4.67 -21.91
CA GLU A 168 -8.14 -3.44 -22.51
C GLU A 168 -9.11 -2.27 -22.32
N SER A 169 -10.41 -2.49 -22.56
CA SER A 169 -11.42 -1.43 -22.42
C SER A 169 -11.51 -0.85 -21.02
N LEU A 170 -11.44 -1.70 -19.98
CA LEU A 170 -11.44 -1.22 -18.60
C LEU A 170 -10.14 -0.50 -18.25
N THR A 171 -8.99 -1.04 -18.65
CA THR A 171 -7.70 -0.39 -18.44
C THR A 171 -7.69 1.01 -19.07
N GLN A 172 -8.20 1.13 -20.30
CA GLN A 172 -8.35 2.42 -20.98
C GLN A 172 -9.30 3.37 -20.24
N ALA A 173 -10.44 2.87 -19.76
CA ALA A 173 -11.41 3.69 -19.04
C ALA A 173 -10.85 4.21 -17.70
N PHE A 174 -10.10 3.39 -16.96
CA PHE A 174 -9.42 3.83 -15.75
C PHE A 174 -8.33 4.85 -16.03
N GLU A 175 -7.55 4.66 -17.10
CA GLU A 175 -6.54 5.64 -17.51
C GLU A 175 -7.18 7.00 -17.85
N GLU A 176 -8.24 7.01 -18.65
CA GLU A 176 -8.96 8.24 -18.98
C GLU A 176 -9.55 8.92 -17.73
N ALA A 177 -10.14 8.16 -16.80
CA ALA A 177 -10.66 8.68 -15.54
C ALA A 177 -9.55 9.32 -14.69
N LYS A 178 -8.38 8.66 -14.59
CA LYS A 178 -7.21 9.20 -13.90
C LYS A 178 -6.72 10.50 -14.51
N GLN A 179 -6.63 10.58 -15.85
CA GLN A 179 -6.21 11.80 -16.53
C GLN A 179 -7.19 12.95 -16.30
N ILE A 180 -8.50 12.69 -16.27
CA ILE A 180 -9.51 13.69 -15.92
C ILE A 180 -9.32 14.15 -14.46
N ALA A 181 -9.04 13.24 -13.55
CA ALA A 181 -8.75 13.59 -12.15
C ALA A 181 -7.49 14.46 -12.04
N PHE A 182 -6.41 14.10 -12.71
CA PHE A 182 -5.18 14.89 -12.74
C PHE A 182 -5.38 16.29 -13.32
N GLN A 183 -6.16 16.42 -14.39
CA GLN A 183 -6.51 17.71 -14.96
C GLN A 183 -7.23 18.60 -13.94
N ARG A 184 -8.20 18.02 -13.22
CA ARG A 184 -8.93 18.76 -12.18
C ARG A 184 -8.01 19.17 -11.03
N ILE A 185 -7.21 18.24 -10.52
CA ILE A 185 -6.27 18.49 -9.41
C ILE A 185 -5.20 19.52 -9.80
N ALA A 186 -4.76 19.54 -11.05
CA ALA A 186 -3.79 20.52 -11.53
C ALA A 186 -4.29 21.98 -11.42
N ASN A 187 -5.61 22.19 -11.31
CA ASN A 187 -6.18 23.51 -11.08
C ASN A 187 -6.11 23.88 -9.59
N PRO A 188 -5.25 24.82 -9.17
CA PRO A 188 -5.05 25.14 -7.75
C PRO A 188 -6.27 25.75 -7.08
N ARG A 189 -7.30 26.14 -7.84
CA ARG A 189 -8.55 26.69 -7.29
C ARG A 189 -9.49 25.61 -6.77
N ILE A 190 -9.27 24.34 -7.16
CA ILE A 190 -10.11 23.20 -6.75
C ILE A 190 -9.62 22.60 -5.43
N VAL A 191 -8.31 22.64 -5.20
CA VAL A 191 -7.68 22.06 -4.00
C VAL A 191 -7.46 23.15 -2.95
N PRO A 192 -8.18 23.15 -1.83
CA PRO A 192 -8.12 24.22 -0.82
C PRO A 192 -6.91 24.07 0.13
N LEU A 193 -5.72 23.82 -0.42
CA LEU A 193 -4.48 23.71 0.34
C LEU A 193 -3.51 24.84 -0.06
N ALA A 194 -3.01 25.58 0.92
CA ALA A 194 -2.16 26.76 0.66
C ALA A 194 -0.87 26.45 -0.11
N TRP A 195 -0.26 25.28 0.18
CA TRP A 195 1.01 24.88 -0.41
C TRP A 195 0.86 23.79 -1.49
N PHE A 196 -0.37 23.50 -1.93
CA PHE A 196 -0.66 22.46 -2.89
C PHE A 196 0.19 22.56 -4.16
N ARG A 197 0.30 23.73 -4.75
CA ARG A 197 1.05 23.93 -5.99
C ARG A 197 2.52 23.55 -5.86
N THR A 198 3.17 23.94 -4.78
CA THR A 198 4.56 23.60 -4.51
C THR A 198 4.74 22.09 -4.33
N GLN A 199 3.85 21.44 -3.57
CA GLN A 199 3.88 19.99 -3.37
C GLN A 199 3.66 19.25 -4.69
N TRP A 200 2.67 19.67 -5.48
CA TRP A 200 2.38 19.12 -6.80
C TRP A 200 3.58 19.17 -7.76
N GLU A 201 4.26 20.31 -7.82
CA GLU A 201 5.45 20.47 -8.65
C GLU A 201 6.63 19.65 -8.16
N GLU A 202 6.84 19.57 -6.84
CA GLU A 202 7.88 18.75 -6.22
C GLU A 202 7.68 17.26 -6.54
N GLU A 203 6.47 16.75 -6.37
CA GLU A 203 6.13 15.36 -6.68
C GLU A 203 6.32 15.03 -8.16
N ARG A 204 5.82 15.87 -9.04
CA ARG A 204 5.99 15.67 -10.48
C ARG A 204 7.44 15.69 -10.91
N HIS A 205 8.25 16.55 -10.30
CA HIS A 205 9.69 16.58 -10.58
C HIS A 205 10.41 15.32 -10.11
N LEU A 206 10.03 14.82 -8.93
CA LEU A 206 10.65 13.63 -8.34
C LEU A 206 10.19 12.33 -9.01
N LEU A 207 8.86 12.15 -9.11
CA LEU A 207 8.25 10.91 -9.56
C LEU A 207 8.22 10.77 -11.09
N GLY A 208 8.51 11.85 -11.79
CA GLY A 208 8.55 11.87 -13.25
C GLY A 208 7.16 11.90 -13.87
N ARG A 209 6.92 11.04 -14.88
CA ARG A 209 5.74 11.14 -15.73
C ARG A 209 4.43 10.82 -15.01
N ASP A 210 4.32 9.62 -14.48
CA ASP A 210 3.10 9.08 -13.86
C ASP A 210 3.42 7.93 -12.91
N PRO A 211 3.41 8.15 -11.58
CA PRO A 211 3.65 7.08 -10.61
C PRO A 211 2.44 6.13 -10.50
N TRP A 212 1.27 6.53 -11.02
CA TRP A 212 0.03 5.78 -10.98
C TRP A 212 -0.27 5.07 -12.31
N GLU A 213 0.77 4.72 -13.06
CA GLU A 213 0.65 4.07 -14.35
C GLU A 213 -0.15 2.77 -14.27
N TYR A 214 -1.19 2.64 -15.11
CA TYR A 214 -1.91 1.39 -15.28
C TYR A 214 -1.17 0.45 -16.24
N GLY A 215 -1.44 -0.86 -16.10
CA GLY A 215 -0.91 -1.89 -16.98
C GLY A 215 0.40 -2.51 -16.49
N LEU A 216 0.95 -3.39 -17.32
CA LEU A 216 2.13 -4.19 -17.01
C LEU A 216 3.39 -3.62 -17.67
N SER A 217 3.74 -2.37 -17.35
CA SER A 217 5.06 -1.82 -17.70
C SER A 217 6.18 -2.59 -17.01
N ASP A 218 7.41 -2.43 -17.46
CA ASP A 218 8.54 -3.11 -16.84
C ASP A 218 8.75 -2.72 -15.37
N VAL A 219 8.39 -1.49 -14.99
CA VAL A 219 8.40 -1.05 -13.59
C VAL A 219 7.31 -1.76 -12.81
N ASN A 220 6.08 -1.77 -13.32
CA ASN A 220 4.96 -2.42 -12.67
C ASN A 220 5.15 -3.93 -12.56
N LYS A 221 5.70 -4.60 -13.57
CA LYS A 221 6.04 -6.03 -13.47
C LYS A 221 6.97 -6.30 -12.28
N ARG A 222 8.08 -5.56 -12.17
CA ARG A 222 9.01 -5.70 -11.03
C ARG A 222 8.33 -5.39 -9.70
N ASN A 223 7.44 -4.41 -9.66
CA ASN A 223 6.67 -4.05 -8.47
C ASN A 223 5.76 -5.22 -8.04
N TYR A 224 5.00 -5.82 -8.96
CA TYR A 224 4.18 -7.00 -8.69
C TYR A 224 4.99 -8.23 -8.31
N GLU A 225 6.11 -8.48 -8.98
CA GLU A 225 7.02 -9.59 -8.64
C GLU A 225 7.57 -9.45 -7.22
N THR A 226 7.93 -8.22 -6.82
CA THR A 226 8.39 -7.92 -5.47
C THR A 226 7.28 -8.16 -4.45
N LEU A 227 6.06 -7.68 -4.70
CA LEU A 227 4.93 -7.95 -3.82
C LEU A 227 4.61 -9.45 -3.74
N SER A 228 4.61 -10.17 -4.87
CA SER A 228 4.39 -11.63 -4.90
C SER A 228 5.45 -12.38 -4.08
N ARG A 229 6.70 -11.92 -4.14
CA ARG A 229 7.78 -12.47 -3.32
C ARG A 229 7.53 -12.20 -1.84
N TYR A 230 7.22 -10.97 -1.44
CA TYR A 230 6.92 -10.62 -0.04
C TYR A 230 5.73 -11.41 0.52
N VAL A 231 4.67 -11.58 -0.27
CA VAL A 231 3.50 -12.37 0.14
C VAL A 231 3.87 -13.83 0.40
N HIS A 232 4.77 -14.39 -0.42
CA HIS A 232 5.28 -15.75 -0.24
C HIS A 232 6.21 -15.87 0.96
N GLU A 233 7.25 -15.04 1.07
CA GLU A 233 8.24 -15.04 2.16
C GLU A 233 7.59 -14.82 3.52
N GLN A 234 6.54 -14.00 3.55
CA GLN A 234 5.76 -13.72 4.75
C GLN A 234 4.66 -14.76 5.04
N GLY A 235 4.62 -15.87 4.28
CA GLY A 235 3.87 -17.07 4.61
C GLY A 235 2.42 -17.14 4.13
N MET A 236 1.96 -16.18 3.32
CA MET A 236 0.55 -16.16 2.87
C MET A 236 0.28 -17.02 1.64
N THR A 237 1.30 -17.38 0.89
CA THR A 237 1.18 -18.30 -0.24
C THR A 237 2.21 -19.42 -0.13
N SER A 238 1.86 -20.61 -0.60
CA SER A 238 2.75 -21.79 -0.60
C SER A 238 3.92 -21.66 -1.59
N ARG A 239 3.83 -20.73 -2.51
CA ARG A 239 4.87 -20.42 -3.50
C ARG A 239 4.74 -18.98 -3.99
N GLN A 240 5.82 -18.42 -4.49
CA GLN A 240 5.77 -17.17 -5.24
C GLN A 240 4.98 -17.39 -6.54
N MET A 241 3.98 -16.55 -6.77
CA MET A 241 3.12 -16.65 -7.95
C MET A 241 3.72 -15.87 -9.11
N PRO A 242 3.90 -16.50 -10.29
CA PRO A 242 4.35 -15.78 -11.49
C PRO A 242 3.23 -14.86 -12.00
N LEU A 243 3.61 -13.80 -12.71
CA LEU A 243 2.65 -12.79 -13.20
C LEU A 243 1.59 -13.39 -14.12
N GLU A 244 1.96 -14.36 -14.95
CA GLU A 244 1.06 -15.06 -15.88
C GLU A 244 -0.03 -15.86 -15.17
N ALA A 245 0.17 -16.20 -13.90
CA ALA A 245 -0.85 -16.84 -13.08
C ALA A 245 -1.77 -15.84 -12.38
N LEU A 246 -1.34 -14.60 -12.22
CA LEU A 246 -2.07 -13.53 -11.55
C LEU A 246 -2.89 -12.68 -12.52
N PHE A 247 -2.37 -12.42 -13.71
CA PHE A 247 -2.97 -11.53 -14.69
C PHE A 247 -3.55 -12.27 -15.89
N ALA A 248 -4.60 -11.72 -16.47
CA ALA A 248 -5.14 -12.18 -17.74
C ALA A 248 -4.09 -11.98 -18.84
N LYS A 249 -3.99 -12.92 -19.79
CA LYS A 249 -3.02 -12.84 -20.90
C LYS A 249 -3.15 -11.54 -21.71
N GLU A 250 -4.37 -11.04 -21.85
CA GLU A 250 -4.68 -9.79 -22.54
C GLU A 250 -3.99 -8.58 -21.90
N SER A 251 -3.73 -8.62 -20.60
CA SER A 251 -3.02 -7.55 -19.89
C SER A 251 -1.59 -7.36 -20.36
N PHE A 252 -0.95 -8.42 -20.87
CA PHE A 252 0.42 -8.38 -21.40
C PHE A 252 0.51 -7.82 -22.81
N GLU A 253 -0.62 -7.75 -23.51
CA GLU A 253 -0.72 -7.31 -24.90
C GLU A 253 -1.13 -5.82 -24.99
N ILE A 254 -1.51 -5.20 -23.88
CA ILE A 254 -1.92 -3.79 -23.85
C ILE A 254 -0.71 -2.89 -24.14
N PRO A 255 -0.78 -2.05 -25.18
CA PRO A 255 0.31 -1.13 -25.50
C PRO A 255 0.47 -0.05 -24.44
N LEU A 256 1.72 0.20 -24.02
CA LEU A 256 2.04 1.23 -23.03
C LEU A 256 3.03 2.25 -23.62
N PRO A 257 2.88 3.55 -23.31
CA PRO A 257 1.77 4.14 -22.56
C PRO A 257 0.43 4.02 -23.29
N LEU A 258 -0.64 3.93 -22.49
CA LEU A 258 -2.00 3.85 -23.06
C LEU A 258 -2.29 5.09 -23.91
N PRO A 259 -2.75 4.92 -25.16
CA PRO A 259 -3.16 6.05 -25.97
C PRO A 259 -4.42 6.69 -25.38
N LEU A 260 -4.37 7.98 -25.08
CA LEU A 260 -5.55 8.71 -24.64
C LEU A 260 -6.46 8.94 -25.86
N ARG A 261 -7.72 8.51 -25.78
CA ARG A 261 -8.75 8.78 -26.80
C ARG A 261 -9.11 10.27 -26.83
N HIS A 262 -9.04 10.92 -25.66
CA HIS A 262 -9.26 12.34 -25.48
C HIS A 262 -8.04 12.94 -24.79
N PRO A 263 -7.08 13.51 -25.55
CA PRO A 263 -5.92 14.13 -24.93
C PRO A 263 -6.36 15.25 -24.00
N VAL A 264 -5.94 15.15 -22.77
CA VAL A 264 -6.24 16.14 -21.74
C VAL A 264 -5.32 17.35 -21.96
N GLN A 265 -5.90 18.49 -22.31
CA GLN A 265 -5.17 19.75 -22.34
C GLN A 265 -5.12 20.31 -20.92
N TYR A 266 -3.92 20.49 -20.38
CA TYR A 266 -3.72 21.23 -19.13
C TYR A 266 -3.74 22.72 -19.47
N ASP A 267 -4.88 23.36 -19.28
CA ASP A 267 -4.97 24.81 -19.31
C ASP A 267 -4.41 25.34 -17.96
N PHE A 268 -3.16 25.76 -18.00
CA PHE A 268 -2.49 26.41 -16.85
C PHE A 268 -2.75 27.91 -16.81
#